data_57991c5149de284b28ed7c27d56b7f27
#
_entry.id   57991c5149de284b28ed7c27d56b7f27
#
_cell.length_a   1.000
_cell.length_b   1.000
_cell.length_c   1.000
_cell.angle_alpha   90.00
_cell.angle_beta   90.00
_cell.angle_gamma   90.00
#
_symmetry.space_group_name_H-M   'P 1'
#
loop_
_entity.id
_entity.type
_entity.pdbx_description
1 polymer ?
#
loop_
_entity_poly.entity_id
_entity_poly.type
_entity_poly.pdbx_seq_one_letter_code
_entity_poly.pdbx_strand_id
1 'polypeptide(L)'
;LGITSLFVTHDQVEAMTLAQRMVVMNAGNVEQFGTPEEVYHTPASTFVASFIGSPPMNLLKNAPGGKAGQILGIRPEHTDLVASGGWEFKVETVELLGAERLVYGSVNGESVTVRLDEGLAYPKPGETVRVAPREDRLHWFQAETGKRV
;
A
#
# COMPACT_ATOMS: atom_id res chain seq x y z
N LEU A 1 -29.05 -13.70 -12.99
CA LEU A 1 -29.47 -14.64 -14.01
C LEU A 1 -28.52 -15.81 -14.23
N GLY A 2 -27.52 -16.00 -13.40
CA GLY A 2 -26.61 -17.13 -13.51
C GLY A 2 -25.70 -17.15 -14.74
N ILE A 3 -25.47 -16.00 -15.37
CA ILE A 3 -24.58 -15.90 -16.54
C ILE A 3 -23.16 -15.60 -16.02
N THR A 4 -22.21 -16.41 -16.49
CA THR A 4 -20.79 -16.13 -16.27
C THR A 4 -20.34 -15.08 -17.28
N SER A 5 -19.79 -13.98 -16.77
CA SER A 5 -19.30 -12.89 -17.62
C SER A 5 -17.81 -12.65 -17.35
N LEU A 6 -17.05 -12.45 -18.41
CA LEU A 6 -15.65 -12.06 -18.35
C LEU A 6 -15.56 -10.60 -18.79
N PHE A 7 -14.95 -9.76 -17.92
CA PHE A 7 -14.87 -8.33 -18.14
C PHE A 7 -13.40 -7.88 -18.05
N VAL A 8 -12.95 -7.11 -19.03
CA VAL A 8 -11.58 -6.62 -19.09
C VAL A 8 -11.58 -5.12 -18.84
N THR A 9 -10.81 -4.67 -17.88
CA THR A 9 -10.71 -3.25 -17.54
C THR A 9 -9.33 -2.90 -17.05
N HIS A 10 -8.94 -1.64 -17.18
CA HIS A 10 -7.75 -1.09 -16.52
C HIS A 10 -8.12 -0.27 -15.28
N ASP A 11 -9.40 -0.18 -14.95
CA ASP A 11 -9.90 0.53 -13.77
C ASP A 11 -10.03 -0.45 -12.61
N GLN A 12 -9.08 -0.35 -11.65
CA GLN A 12 -9.05 -1.26 -10.50
C GLN A 12 -10.29 -1.11 -9.59
N VAL A 13 -10.85 0.09 -9.47
CA VAL A 13 -12.04 0.32 -8.65
C VAL A 13 -13.23 -0.43 -9.22
N GLU A 14 -13.39 -0.37 -10.54
CA GLU A 14 -14.43 -1.09 -11.26
C GLU A 14 -14.27 -2.60 -11.09
N ALA A 15 -13.05 -3.12 -11.30
CA ALA A 15 -12.77 -4.54 -11.15
C ALA A 15 -13.06 -5.03 -9.73
N MET A 16 -12.61 -4.29 -8.72
CA MET A 16 -12.78 -4.67 -7.31
C MET A 16 -14.23 -4.58 -6.84
N THR A 17 -15.01 -3.71 -7.46
CA THR A 17 -16.42 -3.52 -7.08
C THR A 17 -17.34 -4.56 -7.71
N LEU A 18 -17.09 -4.91 -8.97
CA LEU A 18 -18.02 -5.72 -9.76
C LEU A 18 -17.68 -7.22 -9.80
N ALA A 19 -16.42 -7.58 -9.63
CA ALA A 19 -15.98 -8.96 -9.83
C ALA A 19 -16.15 -9.81 -8.57
N GLN A 20 -16.57 -11.06 -8.74
CA GLN A 20 -16.45 -12.09 -7.71
C GLN A 20 -15.01 -12.60 -7.62
N ARG A 21 -14.34 -12.68 -8.76
CA ARG A 21 -12.92 -13.04 -8.88
C ARG A 21 -12.26 -12.18 -9.92
N MET A 22 -10.99 -11.89 -9.71
CA MET A 22 -10.24 -11.08 -10.64
C MET A 22 -8.89 -11.71 -10.95
N VAL A 23 -8.39 -11.37 -12.12
CA VAL A 23 -7.05 -11.76 -12.56
C VAL A 23 -6.26 -10.47 -12.74
N VAL A 24 -5.13 -10.37 -12.07
CA VAL A 24 -4.19 -9.28 -12.29
C VAL A 24 -3.14 -9.76 -13.29
N MET A 25 -3.01 -9.05 -14.38
CA MET A 25 -2.09 -9.42 -15.46
C MET A 25 -0.97 -8.40 -15.61
N ASN A 26 0.20 -8.88 -16.00
CA ASN A 26 1.34 -8.04 -16.31
C ASN A 26 2.11 -8.64 -17.49
N ALA A 27 2.19 -7.88 -18.58
CA ALA A 27 2.93 -8.27 -19.78
C ALA A 27 2.56 -9.70 -20.28
N GLY A 28 1.28 -10.02 -20.27
CA GLY A 28 0.77 -11.31 -20.71
C GLY A 28 0.83 -12.42 -19.67
N ASN A 29 1.39 -12.17 -18.51
CA ASN A 29 1.47 -13.14 -17.42
C ASN A 29 0.41 -12.88 -16.37
N VAL A 30 -0.11 -13.95 -15.76
CA VAL A 30 -1.02 -13.85 -14.62
C VAL A 30 -0.18 -13.65 -13.36
N GLU A 31 -0.31 -12.47 -12.74
CA GLU A 31 0.38 -12.17 -11.49
C GLU A 31 -0.36 -12.73 -10.28
N GLN A 32 -1.69 -12.66 -10.32
CA GLN A 32 -2.53 -13.21 -9.26
C GLN A 32 -3.95 -13.45 -9.78
N PHE A 33 -4.58 -14.49 -9.27
CA PHE A 33 -5.99 -14.80 -9.47
C PHE A 33 -6.64 -15.03 -8.11
N GLY A 34 -7.71 -14.33 -7.83
CA GLY A 34 -8.41 -14.47 -6.55
C GLY A 34 -9.58 -13.51 -6.42
N THR A 35 -10.18 -13.50 -5.23
CA THR A 35 -11.21 -12.53 -4.91
C THR A 35 -10.57 -11.14 -4.78
N PRO A 36 -11.36 -10.05 -4.97
CA PRO A 36 -10.84 -8.71 -4.71
C PRO A 36 -10.22 -8.55 -3.33
N GLU A 37 -10.84 -9.16 -2.32
CA GLU A 37 -10.33 -9.14 -0.96
C GLU A 37 -8.96 -9.81 -0.83
N GLU A 38 -8.80 -10.98 -1.42
CA GLU A 38 -7.50 -11.69 -1.42
C GLU A 38 -6.42 -10.88 -2.12
N VAL A 39 -6.74 -10.31 -3.27
CA VAL A 39 -5.79 -9.52 -4.06
C VAL A 39 -5.35 -8.27 -3.30
N TYR A 40 -6.27 -7.63 -2.57
CA TYR A 40 -5.96 -6.44 -1.78
C TYR A 40 -5.20 -6.78 -0.50
N HIS A 41 -5.66 -7.76 0.27
CA HIS A 41 -5.09 -8.08 1.58
C HIS A 41 -3.89 -9.01 1.52
N THR A 42 -3.78 -9.82 0.46
CA THR A 42 -2.68 -10.77 0.32
C THR A 42 -2.13 -10.72 -1.11
N PRO A 43 -1.61 -9.56 -1.54
CA PRO A 43 -1.02 -9.47 -2.88
C PRO A 43 0.15 -10.43 -3.03
N ALA A 44 0.17 -11.16 -4.13
CA ALA A 44 1.16 -12.21 -4.37
C ALA A 44 2.55 -11.67 -4.70
N SER A 45 2.63 -10.40 -5.11
CA SER A 45 3.89 -9.80 -5.54
C SER A 45 3.88 -8.29 -5.31
N THR A 46 5.06 -7.69 -5.41
CA THR A 46 5.21 -6.23 -5.37
C THR A 46 4.44 -5.57 -6.52
N PHE A 47 4.36 -6.22 -7.66
CA PHE A 47 3.58 -5.71 -8.78
C PHE A 47 2.11 -5.57 -8.40
N VAL A 48 1.50 -6.62 -7.87
CA VAL A 48 0.09 -6.60 -7.45
C VAL A 48 -0.12 -5.56 -6.35
N ALA A 49 0.77 -5.52 -5.37
CA ALA A 49 0.71 -4.57 -4.26
C ALA A 49 0.77 -3.11 -4.73
N SER A 50 1.58 -2.82 -5.74
CA SER A 50 1.71 -1.48 -6.29
C SER A 50 0.59 -1.12 -7.27
N PHE A 51 -0.02 -2.11 -7.90
CA PHE A 51 -1.10 -1.90 -8.87
C PHE A 51 -2.46 -1.70 -8.19
N ILE A 52 -2.72 -2.47 -7.14
CA ILE A 52 -4.00 -2.46 -6.43
C ILE A 52 -3.92 -1.52 -5.22
N GLY A 53 -4.88 -0.62 -5.13
CA GLY A 53 -4.96 0.39 -4.08
C GLY A 53 -4.60 1.78 -4.59
N SER A 54 -5.24 2.80 -4.01
CA SER A 54 -4.99 4.19 -4.37
C SER A 54 -5.00 5.05 -3.10
N PRO A 55 -3.84 5.48 -2.64
CA PRO A 55 -2.50 5.24 -3.19
C PRO A 55 -2.04 3.79 -3.01
N PRO A 56 -1.04 3.36 -3.78
CA PRO A 56 -0.55 1.99 -3.69
C PRO A 56 0.19 1.71 -2.39
N MET A 57 0.48 0.44 -2.14
CA MET A 57 1.25 0.02 -0.98
C MET A 57 2.64 0.67 -0.97
N ASN A 58 3.07 1.11 0.19
CA ASN A 58 4.47 1.52 0.39
C ASN A 58 5.35 0.28 0.35
N LEU A 59 6.40 0.30 -0.47
CA LEU A 59 7.34 -0.80 -0.62
C LEU A 59 8.72 -0.28 -0.26
N LEU A 60 9.25 -0.74 0.86
CA LEU A 60 10.48 -0.21 1.43
C LEU A 60 11.58 -1.26 1.46
N LYS A 61 12.72 -0.93 0.86
CA LYS A 61 13.92 -1.77 0.85
C LYS A 61 14.76 -1.55 2.10
N ASN A 62 14.71 -0.35 2.67
CA ASN A 62 15.54 0.06 3.80
C ASN A 62 14.69 0.54 4.98
N ALA A 63 13.56 -0.13 5.23
CA ALA A 63 12.72 0.19 6.37
C ALA A 63 13.46 -0.05 7.69
N PRO A 64 13.23 0.78 8.72
CA PRO A 64 13.73 0.47 10.04
C PRO A 64 13.19 -0.89 10.52
N GLY A 65 14.05 -1.76 11.01
CA GLY A 65 13.66 -3.12 11.37
C GLY A 65 13.42 -4.06 10.20
N GLY A 66 13.83 -3.65 9.01
CA GLY A 66 13.69 -4.46 7.80
C GLY A 66 14.55 -5.72 7.83
N LYS A 67 14.24 -6.64 6.92
CA LYS A 67 14.92 -7.91 6.78
C LYS A 67 15.79 -7.91 5.53
N ALA A 68 17.00 -8.42 5.64
CA ALA A 68 17.94 -8.48 4.52
C ALA A 68 17.34 -9.27 3.36
N GLY A 69 17.44 -8.72 2.14
CA GLY A 69 16.94 -9.36 0.93
C GLY A 69 15.42 -9.31 0.79
N GLN A 70 14.73 -8.59 1.67
CA GLN A 70 13.27 -8.47 1.63
C GLN A 70 12.82 -7.02 1.54
N ILE A 71 11.65 -6.84 0.93
CA ILE A 71 10.95 -5.56 0.85
C ILE A 71 9.82 -5.61 1.86
N LEU A 72 9.73 -4.57 2.71
CA LEU A 72 8.61 -4.40 3.61
C LEU A 72 7.50 -3.65 2.89
N GLY A 73 6.28 -4.20 2.89
CA GLY A 73 5.10 -3.54 2.36
C GLY A 73 4.14 -3.14 3.46
N ILE A 74 3.65 -1.91 3.37
CA ILE A 74 2.61 -1.40 4.27
C ILE A 74 1.71 -0.43 3.52
N ARG A 75 0.41 -0.60 3.65
CA ARG A 75 -0.54 0.31 3.00
C ARG A 75 -0.61 1.65 3.74
N PRO A 76 -0.84 2.74 3.01
CA PRO A 76 -0.93 4.07 3.63
C PRO A 76 -1.93 4.15 4.78
N GLU A 77 -3.07 3.49 4.68
CA GLU A 77 -4.12 3.46 5.71
C GLU A 77 -3.77 2.62 6.94
N HIS A 78 -2.73 1.82 6.88
CA HIS A 78 -2.28 0.95 7.98
C HIS A 78 -1.03 1.49 8.67
N THR A 79 -0.74 2.77 8.50
CA THR A 79 0.37 3.45 9.15
C THR A 79 -0.19 4.61 9.97
N ASP A 80 0.10 4.61 11.26
CA ASP A 80 -0.48 5.58 12.19
C ASP A 80 0.57 6.61 12.64
N LEU A 81 0.12 7.85 12.92
CA LEU A 81 0.94 8.82 13.63
C LEU A 81 1.05 8.39 15.09
N VAL A 82 2.26 8.46 15.64
CA VAL A 82 2.51 8.10 17.03
C VAL A 82 3.32 9.19 17.70
N ALA A 83 3.18 9.30 19.03
CA ALA A 83 3.91 10.31 19.82
C ALA A 83 5.36 9.91 20.03
N SER A 84 5.65 8.62 20.10
CA SER A 84 6.99 8.09 20.33
C SER A 84 7.14 6.72 19.67
N GLY A 85 8.38 6.28 19.51
CA GLY A 85 8.67 5.03 18.80
C GLY A 85 8.42 5.13 17.32
N GLY A 86 8.25 3.98 16.68
CA GLY A 86 7.99 3.92 15.24
C GLY A 86 9.15 4.44 14.39
N TRP A 87 8.79 4.99 13.26
CA TRP A 87 9.73 5.49 12.26
C TRP A 87 9.78 7.01 12.26
N GLU A 88 10.96 7.57 12.03
CA GLU A 88 11.12 8.99 11.77
C GLU A 88 10.64 9.27 10.34
N PHE A 89 9.62 10.12 10.20
CA PHE A 89 8.98 10.44 8.94
C PHE A 89 9.13 11.93 8.64
N LYS A 90 9.81 12.25 7.55
CA LYS A 90 10.01 13.62 7.10
C LYS A 90 8.91 13.99 6.13
N VAL A 91 8.05 14.93 6.54
CA VAL A 91 6.89 15.34 5.75
C VAL A 91 7.31 16.29 4.64
N GLU A 92 6.93 15.98 3.42
CA GLU A 92 7.19 16.81 2.24
C GLU A 92 5.94 17.56 1.78
N THR A 93 4.81 16.88 1.66
CA THR A 93 3.57 17.43 1.12
C THR A 93 2.38 16.80 1.83
N VAL A 94 1.30 17.59 1.95
CA VAL A 94 0.03 17.10 2.48
C VAL A 94 -1.07 17.42 1.46
N GLU A 95 -1.86 16.42 1.11
CA GLU A 95 -2.97 16.52 0.19
C GLU A 95 -4.28 16.33 0.94
N LEU A 96 -5.17 17.28 0.82
CA LEU A 96 -6.47 17.26 1.49
C LEU A 96 -7.53 16.72 0.53
N LEU A 97 -8.11 15.57 0.86
CA LEU A 97 -9.07 14.86 0.02
C LEU A 97 -10.43 14.73 0.70
N GLY A 98 -10.96 15.83 1.24
CA GLY A 98 -12.24 15.79 1.94
C GLY A 98 -12.14 15.01 3.25
N ALA A 99 -12.66 13.80 3.28
CA ALA A 99 -12.70 12.96 4.48
C ALA A 99 -11.33 12.37 4.88
N GLU A 100 -10.32 12.53 4.06
CA GLU A 100 -8.98 11.96 4.31
C GLU A 100 -7.87 12.91 3.92
N ARG A 101 -6.71 12.65 4.47
CA ARG A 101 -5.49 13.37 4.16
C ARG A 101 -4.42 12.39 3.75
N LEU A 102 -3.73 12.69 2.65
CA LEU A 102 -2.54 11.94 2.25
C LEU A 102 -1.30 12.75 2.62
N VAL A 103 -0.44 12.16 3.41
CA VAL A 103 0.81 12.77 3.83
C VAL A 103 1.94 12.07 3.11
N TYR A 104 2.65 12.81 2.27
CA TYR A 104 3.78 12.31 1.49
C TYR A 104 5.08 12.74 2.15
N GLY A 105 6.00 11.83 2.26
CA GLY A 105 7.29 12.12 2.87
C GLY A 105 8.26 10.98 2.68
N SER A 106 9.21 10.86 3.60
CA SER A 106 10.25 9.83 3.52
C SER A 106 10.59 9.23 4.87
N VAL A 107 10.96 7.95 4.82
CA VAL A 107 11.54 7.20 5.95
C VAL A 107 12.83 6.58 5.45
N ASN A 108 13.96 6.87 6.12
CA ASN A 108 15.29 6.43 5.71
C ASN A 108 15.59 6.75 4.23
N GLY A 109 15.11 7.90 3.74
CA GLY A 109 15.33 8.35 2.37
C GLY A 109 14.44 7.69 1.32
N GLU A 110 13.55 6.79 1.70
CA GLU A 110 12.58 6.19 0.78
C GLU A 110 11.22 6.84 0.91
N SER A 111 10.52 7.00 -0.21
CA SER A 111 9.19 7.62 -0.24
C SER A 111 8.16 6.78 0.52
N VAL A 112 7.41 7.44 1.38
CA VAL A 112 6.31 6.83 2.15
C VAL A 112 5.10 7.73 2.08
N THR A 113 3.93 7.13 1.87
CA THR A 113 2.63 7.81 1.92
C THR A 113 1.85 7.29 3.11
N VAL A 114 1.30 8.21 3.89
CA VAL A 114 0.44 7.89 5.04
C VAL A 114 -0.93 8.48 4.79
N ARG A 115 -1.98 7.69 5.02
CA ARG A 115 -3.37 8.16 4.94
C ARG A 115 -3.90 8.39 6.35
N LEU A 116 -4.43 9.58 6.60
CA LEU A 116 -5.02 9.97 7.87
C LEU A 116 -6.48 10.34 7.67
N ASP A 117 -7.33 9.98 8.63
CA ASP A 117 -8.73 10.34 8.60
C ASP A 117 -8.94 11.82 8.93
N GLU A 118 -10.02 12.39 8.41
CA GLU A 118 -10.48 13.71 8.78
C GLU A 118 -10.70 13.78 10.29
N GLY A 119 -10.35 14.88 10.89
CA GLY A 119 -10.49 15.08 12.33
C GLY A 119 -9.25 14.71 13.13
N LEU A 120 -8.31 13.99 12.56
CA LEU A 120 -7.00 13.79 13.17
C LEU A 120 -6.12 15.01 12.88
N ALA A 121 -5.28 15.38 13.85
CA ALA A 121 -4.24 16.35 13.59
C ALA A 121 -3.29 15.79 12.54
N TYR A 122 -2.90 16.61 11.57
CA TYR A 122 -1.96 16.19 10.53
C TYR A 122 -0.74 17.11 10.53
N PRO A 123 0.43 16.57 10.19
CA PRO A 123 1.65 17.35 10.16
C PRO A 123 1.67 18.30 8.96
N LYS A 124 2.54 19.29 9.05
CA LYS A 124 2.75 20.26 7.98
C LYS A 124 4.03 19.92 7.20
N PRO A 125 4.11 20.33 5.91
CA PRO A 125 5.35 20.19 5.15
C PRO A 125 6.55 20.75 5.90
N GLY A 126 7.65 20.01 5.89
CA GLY A 126 8.88 20.38 6.58
C GLY A 126 9.00 19.84 8.00
N GLU A 127 7.91 19.37 8.59
CA GLU A 127 7.96 18.78 9.92
C GLU A 127 8.50 17.34 9.86
N THR A 128 9.11 16.91 10.95
CA THR A 128 9.49 15.53 11.16
C THR A 128 8.63 14.97 12.27
N VAL A 129 7.92 13.90 12.00
CA VAL A 129 7.01 13.25 12.94
C VAL A 129 7.33 11.77 13.05
N ARG A 130 6.67 11.07 13.95
CA ARG A 130 6.82 9.63 14.13
C ARG A 130 5.59 8.91 13.57
N VAL A 131 5.82 7.86 12.80
CA VAL A 131 4.77 7.00 12.27
C VAL A 131 5.10 5.55 12.60
N ALA A 132 4.08 4.74 12.77
CA ALA A 132 4.26 3.31 13.05
C ALA A 132 3.35 2.49 12.16
N PRO A 133 3.88 1.49 11.46
CA PRO A 133 3.05 0.54 10.73
C PRO A 133 2.33 -0.36 11.72
N ARG A 134 1.09 -0.73 11.40
CA ARG A 134 0.38 -1.77 12.15
C ARG A 134 1.04 -3.11 11.87
N GLU A 135 1.55 -3.74 12.90
CA GLU A 135 2.37 -4.96 12.75
C GLU A 135 1.59 -6.14 12.16
N ASP A 136 0.28 -6.22 12.40
CA ASP A 136 -0.57 -7.24 11.81
C ASP A 136 -0.92 -6.98 10.35
N ARG A 137 -0.45 -5.86 9.79
CA ARG A 137 -0.70 -5.45 8.40
C ARG A 137 0.57 -5.32 7.58
N LEU A 138 1.69 -5.80 8.08
CA LEU A 138 2.94 -5.83 7.34
C LEU A 138 2.93 -6.92 6.29
N HIS A 139 3.57 -6.62 5.16
CA HIS A 139 3.78 -7.56 4.06
C HIS A 139 5.28 -7.67 3.80
N TRP A 140 5.72 -8.85 3.43
CA TRP A 140 7.11 -9.09 3.09
C TRP A 140 7.22 -9.71 1.71
N PHE A 141 8.12 -9.19 0.90
CA PHE A 141 8.37 -9.67 -0.46
C PHE A 141 9.86 -9.90 -0.64
N GLN A 142 10.21 -10.86 -1.48
CA GLN A 142 11.61 -11.07 -1.85
C GLN A 142 12.08 -9.92 -2.73
N ALA A 143 13.17 -9.27 -2.40
CA ALA A 143 13.69 -8.14 -3.16
C ALA A 143 14.10 -8.55 -4.58
N GLU A 144 14.63 -9.76 -4.73
CA GLU A 144 15.11 -10.27 -6.01
C GLU A 144 13.99 -10.57 -7.00
N THR A 145 12.91 -11.18 -6.54
CA THR A 145 11.82 -11.66 -7.40
C THR A 145 10.55 -10.80 -7.34
N GLY A 146 10.39 -10.04 -6.26
CA GLY A 146 9.16 -9.33 -5.97
C GLY A 146 8.03 -10.21 -5.44
N LYS A 147 8.27 -11.49 -5.25
CA LYS A 147 7.25 -12.42 -4.79
C LYS A 147 7.08 -12.37 -3.28
N ARG A 148 5.84 -12.57 -2.82
CA ARG A 148 5.54 -12.67 -1.40
C ARG A 148 6.35 -13.78 -0.75
N VAL A 149 6.88 -13.48 0.43
CA VAL A 149 7.60 -14.44 1.26
C VAL A 149 6.64 -15.40 1.95
#